data_28833dbe24af5ce4e8fee896166d634a
#
_entry.id   28833dbe24af5ce4e8fee896166d634a
#
_cell.length_a   1.000
_cell.length_b   1.000
_cell.length_c   1.000
_cell.angle_alpha   90.00
_cell.angle_beta   90.00
_cell.angle_gamma   90.00
#
_symmetry.space_group_name_H-M   'P 1'
#
loop_
_entity.id
_entity.type
_entity.pdbx_description
1 polymer ?
#
loop_
_entity_poly.entity_id
_entity_poly.type
_entity_poly.pdbx_seq_one_letter_code
_entity_poly.pdbx_strand_id
1 'polypeptide(L)'
;MKSLLLPPLSALYGAVTRTRLSLYQRGTFHTTKLDRPVISVGNMTAGGTGKTPLVEWIAKTVAREGRKVCILTRGYGRENPQRQVVVSDGETILATPNEAGDEPYLLATKLLGSAAVISDADRISAGRYAIEHLGSDCFVLDDGFQHLRLARDLNIVTIDATNPWGDGENLSGSGQLLPHGRLREPLSGLSRADCVVLTRCDQAEEIEALQEQIRALVRGRPVFQSTMSASYAQVVAGPVAAFCAVGNAESFFTQVRNSGYQLVFEKAFRDHHSYSQQDVNSLVRSAREAGAQSLITTAKDAVKLRSLSFSLPWCVLEIEISIENEDAFRQIVLNVL
;
A
#
# COMPACT_ATOMS: atom_id res chain seq x y z
N MET A 1 19.57 -10.43 -24.70
CA MET A 1 19.27 -11.79 -24.23
C MET A 1 18.26 -11.86 -23.07
N LYS A 2 18.26 -10.96 -22.07
CA LYS A 2 17.26 -10.99 -20.95
C LYS A 2 15.81 -10.80 -21.41
N SER A 3 15.54 -10.08 -22.47
CA SER A 3 14.18 -9.78 -22.96
C SER A 3 13.44 -10.98 -23.58
N LEU A 4 14.16 -11.94 -24.18
CA LEU A 4 13.57 -13.11 -24.85
C LEU A 4 13.02 -14.20 -23.91
N LEU A 5 13.52 -14.24 -22.66
CA LEU A 5 13.09 -15.23 -21.66
C LEU A 5 11.91 -14.78 -20.81
N LEU A 6 11.60 -13.48 -20.76
CA LEU A 6 10.52 -12.96 -19.93
C LEU A 6 9.11 -13.40 -20.35
N PRO A 7 8.72 -13.41 -21.64
CA PRO A 7 7.40 -13.84 -22.05
C PRO A 7 7.07 -15.30 -21.68
N PRO A 8 7.93 -16.31 -21.92
CA PRO A 8 7.63 -17.68 -21.50
C PRO A 8 7.57 -17.85 -19.98
N LEU A 9 8.40 -17.13 -19.22
CA LEU A 9 8.34 -17.14 -17.75
C LEU A 9 7.03 -16.51 -17.25
N SER A 10 6.56 -15.44 -17.88
CA SER A 10 5.29 -14.81 -17.58
C SER A 10 4.09 -15.73 -17.91
N ALA A 11 4.16 -16.47 -19.00
CA ALA A 11 3.15 -17.46 -19.36
C ALA A 11 3.06 -18.59 -18.32
N LEU A 12 4.22 -19.11 -17.87
CA LEU A 12 4.31 -20.11 -16.81
C LEU A 12 3.75 -19.57 -15.49
N TYR A 13 4.16 -18.36 -15.07
CA TYR A 13 3.64 -17.70 -13.90
C TYR A 13 2.11 -17.54 -13.96
N GLY A 14 1.59 -17.13 -15.12
CA GLY A 14 0.15 -17.02 -15.35
C GLY A 14 -0.58 -18.37 -15.28
N ALA A 15 0.03 -19.45 -15.78
CA ALA A 15 -0.54 -20.79 -15.66
C ALA A 15 -0.62 -21.24 -14.20
N VAL A 16 0.47 -21.05 -13.43
CA VAL A 16 0.52 -21.38 -11.99
C VAL A 16 -0.52 -20.56 -11.22
N THR A 17 -0.64 -19.28 -11.50
CA THR A 17 -1.60 -18.40 -10.81
C THR A 17 -3.04 -18.79 -11.12
N ARG A 18 -3.37 -19.06 -12.39
CA ARG A 18 -4.71 -19.56 -12.80
C ARG A 18 -5.05 -20.88 -12.16
N THR A 19 -4.11 -21.83 -12.16
CA THR A 19 -4.30 -23.15 -11.52
C THR A 19 -4.57 -22.99 -10.03
N ARG A 20 -3.77 -22.19 -9.33
CA ARG A 20 -3.97 -21.92 -7.91
C ARG A 20 -5.34 -21.31 -7.63
N LEU A 21 -5.77 -20.31 -8.40
CA LEU A 21 -7.10 -19.71 -8.27
C LEU A 21 -8.21 -20.75 -8.47
N SER A 22 -8.11 -21.59 -9.52
CA SER A 22 -9.07 -22.64 -9.80
C SER A 22 -9.17 -23.68 -8.67
N LEU A 23 -8.04 -24.05 -8.05
CA LEU A 23 -8.03 -25.01 -6.93
C LEU A 23 -8.75 -24.43 -5.69
N TYR A 24 -8.60 -23.14 -5.39
CA TYR A 24 -9.39 -22.49 -4.33
C TYR A 24 -10.87 -22.39 -4.68
N GLN A 25 -11.22 -22.00 -5.92
CA GLN A 25 -12.60 -21.90 -6.38
C GLN A 25 -13.35 -23.24 -6.35
N ARG A 26 -12.65 -24.35 -6.62
CA ARG A 26 -13.19 -25.72 -6.55
C ARG A 26 -13.20 -26.30 -5.13
N GLY A 27 -12.71 -25.58 -4.13
CA GLY A 27 -12.62 -26.06 -2.75
C GLY A 27 -11.53 -27.11 -2.51
N THR A 28 -10.66 -27.40 -3.51
CA THR A 28 -9.53 -28.32 -3.34
C THR A 28 -8.50 -27.77 -2.35
N PHE A 29 -8.23 -26.46 -2.42
CA PHE A 29 -7.47 -25.78 -1.39
C PHE A 29 -8.41 -25.17 -0.37
N HIS A 30 -8.11 -25.43 0.90
CA HIS A 30 -8.95 -24.98 2.01
C HIS A 30 -8.78 -23.47 2.26
N THR A 31 -9.91 -22.78 2.41
CA THR A 31 -9.97 -21.39 2.87
C THR A 31 -10.50 -21.38 4.30
N THR A 32 -9.72 -20.86 5.24
CA THR A 32 -10.10 -20.76 6.66
C THR A 32 -10.89 -19.49 6.89
N LYS A 33 -12.00 -19.56 7.62
CA LYS A 33 -12.74 -18.39 8.10
C LYS A 33 -12.36 -18.13 9.56
N LEU A 34 -12.14 -16.87 9.91
CA LEU A 34 -12.08 -16.43 11.30
C LEU A 34 -13.49 -16.13 11.82
N ASP A 35 -13.67 -16.18 13.14
CA ASP A 35 -14.97 -15.90 13.78
C ASP A 35 -15.30 -14.38 13.84
N ARG A 36 -14.52 -13.57 13.17
CA ARG A 36 -14.63 -12.12 13.10
C ARG A 36 -14.54 -11.65 11.65
N PRO A 37 -15.19 -10.54 11.28
CA PRO A 37 -15.17 -10.01 9.93
C PRO A 37 -13.77 -9.63 9.47
N VAL A 38 -13.47 -9.90 8.21
CA VAL A 38 -12.19 -9.67 7.56
C VAL A 38 -12.39 -8.81 6.31
N ILE A 39 -11.87 -7.59 6.34
CA ILE A 39 -11.82 -6.68 5.20
C ILE A 39 -10.42 -6.82 4.56
N SER A 40 -10.36 -7.07 3.26
CA SER A 40 -9.10 -7.16 2.53
C SER A 40 -8.91 -5.94 1.65
N VAL A 41 -7.77 -5.28 1.79
CA VAL A 41 -7.29 -4.25 0.85
C VAL A 41 -6.11 -4.83 0.11
N GLY A 42 -6.16 -4.82 -1.21
CA GLY A 42 -5.05 -5.31 -2.03
C GLY A 42 -5.03 -4.67 -3.41
N ASN A 43 -4.18 -5.16 -4.29
CA ASN A 43 -4.06 -4.64 -5.65
C ASN A 43 -3.70 -5.75 -6.65
N MET A 44 -3.76 -5.41 -7.94
CA MET A 44 -3.45 -6.33 -9.05
C MET A 44 -1.99 -6.25 -9.48
N THR A 45 -1.32 -5.12 -9.30
CA THR A 45 0.02 -4.84 -9.82
C THR A 45 1.08 -4.87 -8.72
N ALA A 46 2.31 -5.20 -9.07
CA ALA A 46 3.46 -4.95 -8.20
C ALA A 46 3.79 -3.45 -8.20
N GLY A 47 3.85 -2.84 -7.02
CA GLY A 47 4.13 -1.41 -6.84
C GLY A 47 3.18 -0.72 -5.88
N GLY A 48 3.39 0.57 -5.69
CA GLY A 48 2.62 1.40 -4.77
C GLY A 48 1.33 1.92 -5.39
N THR A 49 0.22 1.27 -5.12
CA THR A 49 -1.12 1.64 -5.63
C THR A 49 -1.98 2.39 -4.61
N GLY A 50 -1.37 3.01 -3.59
CA GLY A 50 -2.12 3.76 -2.57
C GLY A 50 -2.87 2.90 -1.54
N LYS A 51 -2.49 1.63 -1.34
CA LYS A 51 -3.11 0.74 -0.35
C LYS A 51 -3.03 1.28 1.08
N THR A 52 -1.85 1.68 1.50
CA THR A 52 -1.57 2.08 2.89
C THR A 52 -2.48 3.21 3.39
N PRO A 53 -2.68 4.33 2.66
CA PRO A 53 -3.65 5.34 3.07
C PRO A 53 -5.09 4.82 3.14
N LEU A 54 -5.48 3.89 2.27
CA LEU A 54 -6.82 3.29 2.31
C LEU A 54 -7.00 2.35 3.50
N VAL A 55 -5.98 1.53 3.82
CA VAL A 55 -5.97 0.69 5.04
C VAL A 55 -6.08 1.56 6.29
N GLU A 56 -5.33 2.66 6.34
CA GLU A 56 -5.39 3.64 7.43
C GLU A 56 -6.79 4.26 7.57
N TRP A 57 -7.39 4.69 6.45
CA TRP A 57 -8.73 5.26 6.42
C TRP A 57 -9.78 4.25 6.93
N ILE A 58 -9.75 3.00 6.43
CA ILE A 58 -10.67 1.94 6.85
C ILE A 58 -10.52 1.65 8.34
N ALA A 59 -9.29 1.46 8.82
CA ALA A 59 -9.01 1.15 10.21
C ALA A 59 -9.55 2.25 11.15
N LYS A 60 -9.28 3.51 10.84
CA LYS A 60 -9.78 4.65 11.61
C LYS A 60 -11.31 4.77 11.56
N THR A 61 -11.91 4.50 10.40
CA THR A 61 -13.37 4.52 10.23
C THR A 61 -14.03 3.45 11.10
N VAL A 62 -13.52 2.21 11.04
CA VAL A 62 -14.06 1.08 11.82
C VAL A 62 -13.83 1.27 13.33
N ALA A 63 -12.65 1.81 13.72
CA ALA A 63 -12.35 2.11 15.11
C ALA A 63 -13.30 3.19 15.71
N ARG A 64 -13.72 4.19 14.91
CA ARG A 64 -14.70 5.21 15.33
C ARG A 64 -16.07 4.63 15.64
N GLU A 65 -16.42 3.48 15.07
CA GLU A 65 -17.63 2.72 15.40
C GLU A 65 -17.47 1.86 16.67
N GLY A 66 -16.37 2.04 17.42
CA GLY A 66 -16.11 1.33 18.67
C GLY A 66 -15.53 -0.09 18.50
N ARG A 67 -15.12 -0.47 17.27
CA ARG A 67 -14.56 -1.79 17.01
C ARG A 67 -13.06 -1.84 17.35
N LYS A 68 -12.62 -2.98 17.89
CA LYS A 68 -11.22 -3.28 18.14
C LYS A 68 -10.58 -3.87 16.88
N VAL A 69 -10.02 -2.99 16.06
CA VAL A 69 -9.45 -3.34 14.77
C VAL A 69 -8.03 -3.89 14.92
N CYS A 70 -7.70 -4.95 14.17
CA CYS A 70 -6.31 -5.38 13.99
C CYS A 70 -5.96 -5.45 12.50
N ILE A 71 -4.83 -4.82 12.14
CA ILE A 71 -4.24 -4.92 10.81
C ILE A 71 -3.38 -6.19 10.74
N LEU A 72 -3.66 -7.03 9.74
CA LEU A 72 -2.86 -8.22 9.46
C LEU A 72 -2.06 -7.99 8.19
N THR A 73 -0.73 -7.91 8.32
CA THR A 73 0.17 -7.64 7.20
C THR A 73 1.28 -8.68 7.10
N ARG A 74 1.97 -8.75 5.95
CA ARG A 74 3.03 -9.75 5.73
C ARG A 74 4.35 -9.37 6.39
N GLY A 75 4.63 -8.08 6.51
CA GLY A 75 5.92 -7.61 6.94
C GLY A 75 7.00 -7.92 5.92
N TYR A 76 6.85 -7.36 4.74
CA TYR A 76 7.88 -7.49 3.72
C TYR A 76 9.18 -6.81 4.17
N GLY A 77 10.34 -7.44 3.89
CA GLY A 77 11.65 -6.88 4.22
C GLY A 77 12.07 -6.96 5.69
N ARG A 78 11.30 -7.63 6.56
CA ARG A 78 11.67 -7.81 7.98
C ARG A 78 12.81 -8.83 8.17
N GLU A 79 13.52 -8.71 9.28
CA GLU A 79 14.70 -9.52 9.62
C GLU A 79 14.39 -11.02 9.64
N ASN A 80 13.28 -11.43 10.27
CA ASN A 80 12.85 -12.83 10.32
C ASN A 80 11.43 -13.00 9.75
N PRO A 81 11.29 -13.41 8.46
CA PRO A 81 10.01 -13.59 7.81
C PRO A 81 9.11 -14.69 8.39
N GLN A 82 9.67 -15.61 9.20
CA GLN A 82 8.93 -16.75 9.78
C GLN A 82 8.35 -16.45 11.16
N ARG A 83 8.83 -15.39 11.82
CA ARG A 83 8.38 -15.03 13.16
C ARG A 83 7.12 -14.16 13.09
N GLN A 84 6.08 -14.47 13.87
CA GLN A 84 5.00 -13.53 14.14
C GLN A 84 5.52 -12.38 15.01
N VAL A 85 5.18 -11.14 14.64
CA VAL A 85 5.56 -9.93 15.35
C VAL A 85 4.31 -9.11 15.64
N VAL A 86 3.99 -8.90 16.91
CA VAL A 86 3.02 -7.88 17.33
C VAL A 86 3.74 -6.55 17.26
N VAL A 87 3.41 -5.75 16.24
CA VAL A 87 4.06 -4.46 16.00
C VAL A 87 3.50 -3.39 16.92
N SER A 88 2.19 -3.44 17.15
CA SER A 88 1.48 -2.60 18.10
C SER A 88 0.25 -3.35 18.63
N ASP A 89 -0.06 -3.14 19.89
CA ASP A 89 -1.31 -3.60 20.53
C ASP A 89 -2.48 -2.62 20.31
N GLY A 90 -2.22 -1.51 19.62
CA GLY A 90 -3.15 -0.40 19.41
C GLY A 90 -2.86 0.81 20.29
N GLU A 91 -2.16 0.64 21.42
CA GLU A 91 -1.82 1.71 22.36
C GLU A 91 -0.33 2.05 22.34
N THR A 92 0.51 1.01 22.18
CA THR A 92 1.97 1.14 22.20
C THR A 92 2.63 0.43 21.03
N ILE A 93 3.79 0.93 20.61
CA ILE A 93 4.65 0.24 19.62
C ILE A 93 5.51 -0.77 20.37
N LEU A 94 5.43 -2.04 19.97
CA LEU A 94 6.06 -3.17 20.65
C LEU A 94 7.26 -3.76 19.87
N ALA A 95 7.50 -3.31 18.66
CA ALA A 95 8.56 -3.82 17.79
C ALA A 95 9.36 -2.69 17.13
N THR A 96 10.56 -3.02 16.67
CA THR A 96 11.40 -2.12 15.88
C THR A 96 11.05 -2.22 14.38
N PRO A 97 11.45 -1.24 13.55
CA PRO A 97 11.26 -1.31 12.09
C PRO A 97 11.88 -2.56 11.46
N ASN A 98 13.05 -3.01 11.93
CA ASN A 98 13.74 -4.20 11.42
C ASN A 98 12.97 -5.49 11.72
N GLU A 99 12.37 -5.60 12.89
CA GLU A 99 11.55 -6.76 13.29
C GLU A 99 10.21 -6.78 12.56
N ALA A 100 9.57 -5.63 12.43
CA ALA A 100 8.23 -5.48 11.88
C ALA A 100 8.20 -5.46 10.34
N GLY A 101 9.21 -4.83 9.73
CA GLY A 101 9.21 -4.31 8.37
C GLY A 101 8.73 -2.85 8.31
N ASP A 102 9.18 -2.10 7.31
CA ASP A 102 8.93 -0.65 7.19
C ASP A 102 7.43 -0.30 7.16
N GLU A 103 6.65 -0.99 6.31
CA GLU A 103 5.23 -0.71 6.11
C GLU A 103 4.37 -1.06 7.34
N PRO A 104 4.52 -2.23 7.98
CA PRO A 104 3.82 -2.53 9.24
C PRO A 104 4.17 -1.57 10.36
N TYR A 105 5.43 -1.17 10.47
CA TYR A 105 5.86 -0.21 11.48
C TYR A 105 5.24 1.18 11.25
N LEU A 106 5.21 1.64 10.00
CA LEU A 106 4.55 2.88 9.62
C LEU A 106 3.05 2.83 9.95
N LEU A 107 2.35 1.76 9.54
CA LEU A 107 0.93 1.57 9.87
C LEU A 107 0.69 1.59 11.38
N ALA A 108 1.51 0.88 12.15
CA ALA A 108 1.41 0.86 13.61
C ALA A 108 1.56 2.27 14.20
N THR A 109 2.55 3.04 13.72
CA THR A 109 2.78 4.41 14.20
C THR A 109 1.59 5.33 13.89
N LYS A 110 0.99 5.21 12.69
CA LYS A 110 -0.14 6.04 12.25
C LYS A 110 -1.49 5.65 12.86
N LEU A 111 -1.59 4.42 13.34
CA LEU A 111 -2.82 3.84 13.88
C LEU A 111 -2.81 3.69 15.41
N LEU A 112 -1.82 4.25 16.11
CA LEU A 112 -1.84 4.34 17.56
C LEU A 112 -3.15 4.98 18.05
N GLY A 113 -3.78 4.36 19.03
CA GLY A 113 -5.10 4.74 19.52
C GLY A 113 -6.28 4.28 18.65
N SER A 114 -6.02 3.58 17.51
CA SER A 114 -7.09 3.18 16.58
C SER A 114 -7.06 1.69 16.24
N ALA A 115 -5.88 1.09 16.05
CA ALA A 115 -5.80 -0.31 15.65
C ALA A 115 -4.49 -0.97 16.10
N ALA A 116 -4.56 -2.25 16.45
CA ALA A 116 -3.40 -3.11 16.59
C ALA A 116 -2.81 -3.48 15.21
N VAL A 117 -1.53 -3.83 15.17
CA VAL A 117 -0.86 -4.27 13.94
C VAL A 117 -0.03 -5.52 14.21
N ILE A 118 -0.27 -6.58 13.45
CA ILE A 118 0.50 -7.82 13.50
C ILE A 118 1.12 -8.11 12.13
N SER A 119 2.43 -8.35 12.14
CA SER A 119 3.22 -8.73 10.98
C SER A 119 3.50 -10.23 11.01
N ASP A 120 2.88 -10.99 10.10
CA ASP A 120 3.06 -12.45 9.99
C ASP A 120 2.79 -12.91 8.54
N ALA A 121 3.52 -13.90 8.05
CA ALA A 121 3.23 -14.57 6.79
C ALA A 121 1.94 -15.40 6.86
N ASP A 122 1.62 -15.99 8.02
CA ASP A 122 0.37 -16.70 8.31
C ASP A 122 -0.65 -15.78 8.99
N ARG A 123 -1.50 -15.08 8.17
CA ARG A 123 -2.55 -14.19 8.66
C ARG A 123 -3.61 -14.89 9.47
N ILE A 124 -3.79 -16.21 9.30
CA ILE A 124 -4.77 -17.00 10.08
C ILE A 124 -4.28 -17.12 11.50
N SER A 125 -3.01 -17.49 11.69
CA SER A 125 -2.37 -17.54 13.00
C SER A 125 -2.39 -16.18 13.70
N ALA A 126 -1.99 -15.13 12.97
CA ALA A 126 -2.02 -13.77 13.46
C ALA A 126 -3.43 -13.31 13.88
N GLY A 127 -4.45 -13.63 13.08
CA GLY A 127 -5.85 -13.28 13.40
C GLY A 127 -6.35 -14.00 14.64
N ARG A 128 -6.06 -15.29 14.80
CA ARG A 128 -6.40 -16.05 16.02
C ARG A 128 -5.71 -15.48 17.25
N TYR A 129 -4.42 -15.16 17.15
CA TYR A 129 -3.67 -14.51 18.22
C TYR A 129 -4.32 -13.18 18.61
N ALA A 130 -4.71 -12.36 17.63
CA ALA A 130 -5.32 -11.06 17.90
C ALA A 130 -6.71 -11.19 18.58
N ILE A 131 -7.51 -12.21 18.22
CA ILE A 131 -8.77 -12.50 18.92
C ILE A 131 -8.49 -12.85 20.39
N GLU A 132 -7.58 -13.77 20.61
CA GLU A 132 -7.32 -14.35 21.93
C GLU A 132 -6.60 -13.39 22.89
N HIS A 133 -5.60 -12.63 22.38
CA HIS A 133 -4.69 -11.85 23.24
C HIS A 133 -4.94 -10.33 23.18
N LEU A 134 -5.47 -9.81 22.05
CA LEU A 134 -5.73 -8.37 21.90
C LEU A 134 -7.23 -8.04 21.94
N GLY A 135 -8.08 -9.07 21.99
CA GLY A 135 -9.53 -8.89 21.97
C GLY A 135 -10.06 -8.26 20.69
N SER A 136 -9.36 -8.42 19.56
CA SER A 136 -9.75 -7.86 18.28
C SER A 136 -11.04 -8.48 17.77
N ASP A 137 -11.94 -7.64 17.27
CA ASP A 137 -13.25 -8.05 16.77
C ASP A 137 -13.46 -7.77 15.29
N CYS A 138 -12.48 -7.17 14.62
CA CYS A 138 -12.47 -6.92 13.18
C CYS A 138 -11.03 -6.90 12.64
N PHE A 139 -10.86 -7.35 11.39
CA PHE A 139 -9.55 -7.42 10.74
C PHE A 139 -9.52 -6.63 9.44
N VAL A 140 -8.39 -5.95 9.19
CA VAL A 140 -8.05 -5.40 7.88
C VAL A 140 -6.78 -6.08 7.39
N LEU A 141 -6.87 -6.78 6.26
CA LEU A 141 -5.71 -7.37 5.59
C LEU A 141 -5.04 -6.32 4.71
N ASP A 142 -3.83 -5.96 5.04
CA ASP A 142 -2.96 -5.20 4.15
C ASP A 142 -2.31 -6.14 3.13
N ASP A 143 -2.40 -5.77 1.85
CA ASP A 143 -1.97 -6.57 0.70
C ASP A 143 -2.60 -7.98 0.67
N GLY A 144 -3.93 -8.05 0.92
CA GLY A 144 -4.66 -9.29 1.16
C GLY A 144 -5.24 -9.96 -0.08
N PHE A 145 -5.32 -9.32 -1.26
CA PHE A 145 -6.10 -9.81 -2.39
C PHE A 145 -5.65 -11.18 -2.91
N GLN A 146 -4.35 -11.46 -2.94
CA GLN A 146 -3.77 -12.76 -3.31
C GLN A 146 -3.70 -13.76 -2.16
N HIS A 147 -4.08 -13.38 -0.91
CA HIS A 147 -4.01 -14.27 0.25
C HIS A 147 -5.29 -15.12 0.37
N LEU A 148 -5.47 -16.10 -0.51
CA LEU A 148 -6.70 -16.89 -0.65
C LEU A 148 -6.96 -17.88 0.50
N ARG A 149 -5.97 -18.14 1.35
CA ARG A 149 -6.10 -19.07 2.50
C ARG A 149 -7.05 -18.54 3.59
N LEU A 150 -7.20 -17.24 3.72
CA LEU A 150 -8.10 -16.60 4.68
C LEU A 150 -9.34 -16.09 3.96
N ALA A 151 -10.53 -16.45 4.46
CA ALA A 151 -11.80 -15.94 3.97
C ALA A 151 -11.89 -14.42 4.25
N ARG A 152 -12.50 -13.70 3.34
CA ARG A 152 -12.74 -12.26 3.48
C ARG A 152 -14.25 -12.02 3.32
N ASP A 153 -14.76 -11.13 4.16
CA ASP A 153 -16.16 -10.69 4.10
C ASP A 153 -16.30 -9.48 3.14
N LEU A 154 -15.19 -8.73 2.92
CA LEU A 154 -15.11 -7.67 1.93
C LEU A 154 -13.73 -7.65 1.25
N ASN A 155 -13.70 -7.70 -0.09
CA ASN A 155 -12.48 -7.56 -0.89
C ASN A 155 -12.45 -6.22 -1.61
N ILE A 156 -11.57 -5.33 -1.21
CA ILE A 156 -11.33 -4.03 -1.82
C ILE A 156 -10.04 -4.11 -2.64
N VAL A 157 -10.10 -3.68 -3.90
CA VAL A 157 -8.93 -3.63 -4.78
C VAL A 157 -8.61 -2.19 -5.12
N THR A 158 -7.37 -1.77 -4.86
CA THR A 158 -6.87 -0.46 -5.32
C THR A 158 -6.25 -0.60 -6.70
N ILE A 159 -6.55 0.35 -7.58
CA ILE A 159 -5.95 0.49 -8.91
C ILE A 159 -5.43 1.92 -9.05
N ASP A 160 -4.16 2.07 -9.38
CA ASP A 160 -3.55 3.35 -9.67
C ASP A 160 -4.03 3.87 -11.03
N ALA A 161 -4.79 4.95 -11.05
CA ALA A 161 -5.37 5.49 -12.28
C ALA A 161 -4.32 6.00 -13.26
N THR A 162 -3.14 6.40 -12.78
CA THR A 162 -2.02 6.85 -13.62
C THR A 162 -1.29 5.72 -14.32
N ASN A 163 -1.39 4.48 -13.80
CA ASN A 163 -0.76 3.30 -14.39
C ASN A 163 -1.51 2.02 -13.97
N PRO A 164 -2.74 1.82 -14.47
CA PRO A 164 -3.67 0.80 -13.98
C PRO A 164 -3.13 -0.63 -14.03
N TRP A 165 -2.40 -0.94 -15.09
CA TRP A 165 -1.92 -2.29 -15.36
C TRP A 165 -0.40 -2.45 -15.21
N GLY A 166 0.30 -1.35 -14.93
CA GLY A 166 1.75 -1.36 -14.72
C GLY A 166 2.60 -1.35 -16.01
N ASP A 167 1.99 -1.15 -17.17
CA ASP A 167 2.64 -1.22 -18.48
C ASP A 167 2.90 0.17 -19.11
N GLY A 168 2.80 1.26 -18.30
CA GLY A 168 2.89 2.65 -18.77
C GLY A 168 1.52 3.25 -19.07
N GLU A 169 1.49 4.39 -19.75
CA GLU A 169 0.30 5.26 -19.95
C GLU A 169 -0.82 4.67 -20.81
N ASN A 170 -0.65 3.49 -21.39
CA ASN A 170 -1.65 2.92 -22.30
C ASN A 170 -2.76 2.18 -21.55
N LEU A 171 -3.94 2.77 -21.45
CA LEU A 171 -5.18 2.12 -21.00
C LEU A 171 -5.56 0.88 -21.83
N SER A 172 -5.18 0.85 -23.08
CA SER A 172 -5.39 -0.28 -23.99
C SER A 172 -4.48 -1.48 -23.73
N GLY A 173 -3.52 -1.36 -22.78
CA GLY A 173 -2.65 -2.45 -22.38
C GLY A 173 -3.45 -3.58 -21.76
N SER A 174 -3.23 -4.80 -22.26
CA SER A 174 -3.84 -6.02 -21.70
C SER A 174 -3.26 -6.40 -20.34
N GLY A 175 -2.34 -5.59 -19.81
CA GLY A 175 -1.56 -5.85 -18.60
C GLY A 175 -0.75 -7.14 -18.71
N GLN A 176 0.55 -7.05 -18.56
CA GLN A 176 1.41 -8.23 -18.62
C GLN A 176 1.70 -8.76 -17.22
N LEU A 177 1.68 -10.08 -17.09
CA LEU A 177 1.98 -10.75 -15.82
C LEU A 177 3.48 -10.68 -15.49
N LEU A 178 3.80 -10.76 -14.20
CA LEU A 178 5.17 -10.97 -13.75
C LEU A 178 5.79 -12.20 -14.40
N PRO A 179 7.09 -12.21 -14.69
CA PRO A 179 8.06 -11.12 -14.53
C PRO A 179 8.17 -10.17 -15.73
N HIS A 180 7.37 -10.37 -16.80
CA HIS A 180 7.44 -9.54 -18.02
C HIS A 180 6.77 -8.17 -17.80
N GLY A 181 5.59 -8.13 -17.20
CA GLY A 181 4.90 -6.93 -16.75
C GLY A 181 4.83 -6.83 -15.23
N ARG A 182 3.81 -6.13 -14.72
CA ARG A 182 3.63 -5.90 -13.29
C ARG A 182 2.40 -6.58 -12.68
N LEU A 183 1.54 -7.22 -13.48
CA LEU A 183 0.38 -7.90 -12.94
C LEU A 183 0.77 -9.12 -12.10
N ARG A 184 0.24 -9.21 -10.88
CA ARG A 184 0.40 -10.35 -9.96
C ARG A 184 -0.50 -11.53 -10.31
N GLU A 185 -1.57 -11.27 -11.07
CA GLU A 185 -2.55 -12.25 -11.54
C GLU A 185 -3.30 -11.71 -12.76
N PRO A 186 -3.98 -12.56 -13.54
CA PRO A 186 -4.77 -12.11 -14.69
C PRO A 186 -5.89 -11.14 -14.29
N LEU A 187 -6.25 -10.21 -15.16
CA LEU A 187 -7.31 -9.21 -14.93
C LEU A 187 -8.67 -9.84 -14.57
N SER A 188 -8.94 -11.06 -15.06
CA SER A 188 -10.12 -11.83 -14.64
C SER A 188 -10.22 -12.05 -13.13
N GLY A 189 -9.11 -11.95 -12.40
CA GLY A 189 -9.07 -12.01 -10.95
C GLY A 189 -9.84 -10.88 -10.27
N LEU A 190 -10.03 -9.73 -10.94
CA LEU A 190 -10.84 -8.61 -10.46
C LEU A 190 -12.31 -9.00 -10.17
N SER A 191 -12.81 -10.05 -10.82
CA SER A 191 -14.16 -10.55 -10.54
C SER A 191 -14.39 -11.01 -9.09
N ARG A 192 -13.33 -11.14 -8.28
CA ARG A 192 -13.41 -11.44 -6.84
C ARG A 192 -13.49 -10.18 -5.97
N ALA A 193 -13.27 -8.99 -6.55
CA ALA A 193 -13.41 -7.74 -5.82
C ALA A 193 -14.89 -7.46 -5.54
N ASP A 194 -15.20 -7.04 -4.33
CA ASP A 194 -16.53 -6.55 -3.95
C ASP A 194 -16.67 -5.06 -4.26
N CYS A 195 -15.56 -4.31 -4.23
CA CYS A 195 -15.47 -2.97 -4.78
C CYS A 195 -14.04 -2.64 -5.23
N VAL A 196 -13.90 -1.63 -6.06
CA VAL A 196 -12.62 -1.10 -6.52
C VAL A 196 -12.50 0.36 -6.10
N VAL A 197 -11.30 0.77 -5.67
CA VAL A 197 -10.94 2.16 -5.43
C VAL A 197 -9.86 2.56 -6.42
N LEU A 198 -10.19 3.47 -7.33
CA LEU A 198 -9.21 4.12 -8.21
C LEU A 198 -8.47 5.17 -7.40
N THR A 199 -7.16 5.12 -7.40
CA THR A 199 -6.32 6.08 -6.69
C THR A 199 -5.65 7.04 -7.66
N ARG A 200 -5.30 8.25 -7.19
CA ARG A 200 -4.67 9.31 -8.02
C ARG A 200 -5.50 9.71 -9.24
N CYS A 201 -6.81 9.77 -9.10
CA CYS A 201 -7.69 10.17 -10.18
C CYS A 201 -7.46 11.62 -10.63
N ASP A 202 -6.97 12.47 -9.73
CA ASP A 202 -6.55 13.84 -10.00
C ASP A 202 -5.31 13.97 -10.91
N GLN A 203 -4.59 12.87 -11.15
CA GLN A 203 -3.35 12.84 -11.93
C GLN A 203 -3.51 12.05 -13.25
N ALA A 204 -4.69 11.52 -13.54
CA ALA A 204 -4.95 10.68 -14.71
C ALA A 204 -5.88 11.38 -15.70
N GLU A 205 -5.66 11.14 -17.01
CA GLU A 205 -6.36 11.87 -18.08
C GLU A 205 -7.69 11.21 -18.52
N GLU A 206 -7.77 9.87 -18.51
CA GLU A 206 -8.91 9.12 -19.08
C GLU A 206 -9.67 8.30 -18.01
N ILE A 207 -10.12 8.98 -16.96
CA ILE A 207 -10.74 8.33 -15.79
C ILE A 207 -12.04 7.62 -16.13
N GLU A 208 -12.90 8.25 -16.94
CA GLU A 208 -14.22 7.70 -17.29
C GLU A 208 -14.07 6.40 -18.09
N ALA A 209 -13.16 6.37 -19.08
CA ALA A 209 -12.88 5.18 -19.89
C ALA A 209 -12.31 4.04 -19.01
N LEU A 210 -11.38 4.35 -18.11
CA LEU A 210 -10.82 3.39 -17.17
C LEU A 210 -11.91 2.85 -16.23
N GLN A 211 -12.76 3.70 -15.71
CA GLN A 211 -13.85 3.32 -14.81
C GLN A 211 -14.84 2.38 -15.49
N GLU A 212 -15.18 2.65 -16.75
CA GLU A 212 -16.06 1.79 -17.55
C GLU A 212 -15.41 0.41 -17.80
N GLN A 213 -14.14 0.38 -18.19
CA GLN A 213 -13.38 -0.85 -18.37
C GLN A 213 -13.36 -1.69 -17.07
N ILE A 214 -13.11 -1.07 -15.93
CA ILE A 214 -13.08 -1.77 -14.65
C ILE A 214 -14.47 -2.26 -14.24
N ARG A 215 -15.53 -1.48 -14.43
CA ARG A 215 -16.92 -1.91 -14.16
C ARG A 215 -17.28 -3.18 -14.94
N ALA A 216 -16.84 -3.31 -16.18
CA ALA A 216 -17.03 -4.52 -16.96
C ALA A 216 -16.28 -5.73 -16.35
N LEU A 217 -15.05 -5.54 -15.87
CA LEU A 217 -14.22 -6.59 -15.25
C LEU A 217 -14.78 -7.04 -13.90
N VAL A 218 -15.32 -6.12 -13.10
CA VAL A 218 -15.90 -6.43 -11.76
C VAL A 218 -17.39 -6.74 -11.81
N ARG A 219 -17.96 -6.91 -12.99
CA ARG A 219 -19.37 -7.32 -13.21
C ARG A 219 -20.37 -6.38 -12.51
N GLY A 220 -20.19 -5.08 -12.67
CA GLY A 220 -21.07 -4.05 -12.11
C GLY A 220 -20.91 -3.79 -10.60
N ARG A 221 -19.87 -4.33 -9.96
CA ARG A 221 -19.54 -3.96 -8.58
C ARG A 221 -19.13 -2.49 -8.49
N PRO A 222 -19.30 -1.84 -7.32
CA PRO A 222 -18.96 -0.43 -7.13
C PRO A 222 -17.50 -0.11 -7.46
N VAL A 223 -17.30 1.03 -8.15
CA VAL A 223 -15.99 1.60 -8.45
C VAL A 223 -15.98 3.03 -7.93
N PHE A 224 -15.13 3.31 -6.96
CA PHE A 224 -14.95 4.62 -6.35
C PHE A 224 -13.71 5.30 -6.90
N GLN A 225 -13.78 6.61 -7.04
CA GLN A 225 -12.61 7.44 -7.34
C GLN A 225 -12.02 7.98 -6.04
N SER A 226 -10.70 8.16 -6.01
CA SER A 226 -10.03 8.82 -4.90
C SER A 226 -8.85 9.65 -5.38
N THR A 227 -8.59 10.70 -4.64
CA THR A 227 -7.43 11.57 -4.80
C THR A 227 -6.48 11.39 -3.64
N MET A 228 -5.23 11.75 -3.86
CA MET A 228 -4.19 11.72 -2.83
C MET A 228 -3.74 13.15 -2.56
N SER A 229 -4.09 13.67 -1.40
CA SER A 229 -3.63 14.98 -0.96
C SER A 229 -2.40 14.86 -0.08
N ALA A 230 -1.51 15.82 -0.22
CA ALA A 230 -0.37 15.94 0.66
C ALA A 230 -0.80 16.67 1.94
N SER A 231 -0.53 16.05 3.08
CA SER A 231 -0.67 16.64 4.40
C SER A 231 0.72 16.83 5.01
N TYR A 232 0.92 17.90 5.75
CA TYR A 232 2.24 18.25 6.27
C TYR A 232 2.25 18.22 7.78
N ALA A 233 3.13 17.41 8.34
CA ALA A 233 3.43 17.48 9.78
C ALA A 233 4.14 18.78 10.16
N GLN A 234 4.92 19.36 9.25
CA GLN A 234 5.62 20.65 9.41
C GLN A 234 5.82 21.31 8.05
N VAL A 235 5.50 22.59 7.97
CA VAL A 235 5.79 23.42 6.80
C VAL A 235 7.26 23.82 6.87
N VAL A 236 8.04 23.46 5.84
CA VAL A 236 9.42 23.94 5.66
C VAL A 236 9.44 25.14 4.73
N ALA A 237 10.26 26.12 5.04
CA ALA A 237 10.40 27.34 4.24
C ALA A 237 11.50 27.20 3.19
N GLY A 238 11.40 28.01 2.11
CA GLY A 238 12.41 28.15 1.07
C GLY A 238 12.43 27.03 0.04
N PRO A 239 13.45 27.03 -0.86
CA PRO A 239 13.64 25.95 -1.82
C PRO A 239 13.92 24.62 -1.14
N VAL A 240 13.34 23.54 -1.66
CA VAL A 240 13.43 22.21 -1.06
C VAL A 240 14.13 21.20 -1.97
N ALA A 241 14.76 20.23 -1.37
CA ALA A 241 15.19 19.00 -2.04
C ALA A 241 14.30 17.83 -1.60
N ALA A 242 13.79 17.07 -2.54
CA ALA A 242 12.98 15.88 -2.26
C ALA A 242 13.77 14.60 -2.51
N PHE A 243 13.60 13.61 -1.64
CA PHE A 243 14.21 12.31 -1.81
C PHE A 243 13.28 11.19 -1.33
N CYS A 244 13.37 10.03 -1.99
CA CYS A 244 12.57 8.88 -1.61
C CYS A 244 13.21 7.56 -2.08
N ALA A 245 12.75 6.45 -1.46
CA ALA A 245 13.05 5.08 -1.84
C ALA A 245 11.75 4.27 -1.96
N VAL A 246 10.88 4.72 -2.86
CA VAL A 246 9.55 4.11 -3.12
C VAL A 246 9.42 3.69 -4.58
N GLY A 247 8.55 2.72 -4.86
CA GLY A 247 8.39 2.13 -6.19
C GLY A 247 7.88 3.08 -7.27
N ASN A 248 7.24 4.21 -6.90
CA ASN A 248 6.81 5.29 -7.80
C ASN A 248 7.33 6.63 -7.28
N ALA A 249 8.60 6.91 -7.54
CA ALA A 249 9.26 8.14 -7.09
C ALA A 249 8.69 9.38 -7.79
N GLU A 250 8.34 9.29 -9.08
CA GLU A 250 7.83 10.43 -9.84
C GLU A 250 6.50 10.95 -9.28
N SER A 251 5.61 10.06 -8.87
CA SER A 251 4.38 10.46 -8.19
C SER A 251 4.63 11.24 -6.89
N PHE A 252 5.67 10.88 -6.14
CA PHE A 252 6.07 11.62 -4.94
C PHE A 252 6.60 13.02 -5.29
N PHE A 253 7.50 13.13 -6.27
CA PHE A 253 8.05 14.44 -6.68
C PHE A 253 6.97 15.35 -7.27
N THR A 254 6.05 14.80 -8.07
CA THR A 254 4.89 15.52 -8.57
C THR A 254 4.03 16.06 -7.44
N GLN A 255 3.79 15.26 -6.40
CA GLN A 255 3.06 15.71 -5.21
C GLN A 255 3.78 16.85 -4.48
N VAL A 256 5.10 16.78 -4.32
CA VAL A 256 5.89 17.88 -3.73
C VAL A 256 5.73 19.16 -4.54
N ARG A 257 5.82 19.07 -5.88
CA ARG A 257 5.63 20.24 -6.78
C ARG A 257 4.21 20.81 -6.66
N ASN A 258 3.20 19.96 -6.72
CA ASN A 258 1.79 20.37 -6.64
C ASN A 258 1.41 20.97 -5.28
N SER A 259 2.20 20.69 -4.27
CA SER A 259 2.04 21.25 -2.92
C SER A 259 2.60 22.67 -2.76
N GLY A 260 3.05 23.28 -3.84
CA GLY A 260 3.54 24.66 -3.85
C GLY A 260 4.99 24.84 -3.39
N TYR A 261 5.76 23.76 -3.19
CA TYR A 261 7.18 23.88 -2.88
C TYR A 261 8.02 24.18 -4.12
N GLN A 262 9.01 25.05 -3.96
CA GLN A 262 10.05 25.24 -4.95
C GLN A 262 11.04 24.08 -4.88
N LEU A 263 10.79 23.03 -5.66
CA LEU A 263 11.62 21.84 -5.72
C LEU A 263 12.85 22.10 -6.60
N VAL A 264 14.05 22.15 -6.00
CA VAL A 264 15.31 22.46 -6.68
C VAL A 264 16.23 21.26 -6.86
N PHE A 265 15.97 20.16 -6.16
CA PHE A 265 16.74 18.91 -6.28
C PHE A 265 15.85 17.70 -5.97
N GLU A 266 16.04 16.63 -6.74
CA GLU A 266 15.33 15.37 -6.60
C GLU A 266 16.31 14.20 -6.55
N LYS A 267 16.05 13.25 -5.64
CA LYS A 267 16.85 12.04 -5.53
C LYS A 267 15.97 10.83 -5.27
N ALA A 268 15.81 9.98 -6.28
CA ALA A 268 15.24 8.65 -6.11
C ALA A 268 16.35 7.65 -5.75
N PHE A 269 16.14 6.92 -4.66
CA PHE A 269 16.91 5.73 -4.31
C PHE A 269 16.17 4.48 -4.80
N ARG A 270 16.86 3.33 -4.77
CA ARG A 270 16.20 2.04 -5.07
C ARG A 270 15.09 1.80 -4.04
N ASP A 271 13.96 1.22 -4.49
CA ASP A 271 12.87 0.85 -3.59
C ASP A 271 13.39 0.00 -2.41
N HIS A 272 12.88 0.28 -1.22
CA HIS A 272 13.34 -0.30 0.05
C HIS A 272 14.82 -0.04 0.40
N HIS A 273 15.44 1.03 -0.13
CA HIS A 273 16.82 1.40 0.23
C HIS A 273 16.98 1.57 1.75
N SER A 274 18.08 1.01 2.28
CA SER A 274 18.51 1.21 3.66
C SER A 274 19.51 2.36 3.69
N TYR A 275 19.12 3.49 4.29
CA TYR A 275 19.95 4.69 4.32
C TYR A 275 21.11 4.55 5.30
N SER A 276 22.30 4.94 4.87
CA SER A 276 23.47 5.15 5.69
C SER A 276 23.70 6.64 5.99
N GLN A 277 24.50 6.95 7.01
CA GLN A 277 24.92 8.32 7.27
C GLN A 277 25.67 8.92 6.08
N GLN A 278 26.40 8.10 5.31
CA GLN A 278 27.08 8.54 4.10
C GLN A 278 26.10 8.96 2.99
N ASP A 279 24.99 8.23 2.83
CA ASP A 279 23.92 8.61 1.88
C ASP A 279 23.32 9.96 2.26
N VAL A 280 23.01 10.15 3.55
CA VAL A 280 22.48 11.43 4.07
C VAL A 280 23.45 12.56 3.84
N ASN A 281 24.74 12.38 4.16
CA ASN A 281 25.75 13.41 3.97
C ASN A 281 25.91 13.80 2.49
N SER A 282 25.88 12.80 1.59
CA SER A 282 25.95 13.04 0.15
C SER A 282 24.70 13.75 -0.36
N LEU A 283 23.52 13.33 0.08
CA LEU A 283 22.23 13.96 -0.25
C LEU A 283 22.21 15.44 0.17
N VAL A 284 22.57 15.71 1.43
CA VAL A 284 22.60 17.07 1.99
C VAL A 284 23.57 17.97 1.22
N ARG A 285 24.73 17.45 0.81
CA ARG A 285 25.70 18.19 -0.01
C ARG A 285 25.07 18.58 -1.35
N SER A 286 24.55 17.61 -2.10
CA SER A 286 23.95 17.87 -3.40
C SER A 286 22.72 18.80 -3.30
N ALA A 287 21.92 18.66 -2.25
CA ALA A 287 20.79 19.53 -1.98
C ALA A 287 21.23 20.98 -1.78
N ARG A 288 22.29 21.23 -0.98
CA ARG A 288 22.85 22.57 -0.76
C ARG A 288 23.46 23.16 -2.02
N GLU A 289 24.17 22.36 -2.80
CA GLU A 289 24.75 22.77 -4.10
C GLU A 289 23.66 23.24 -5.08
N ALA A 290 22.47 22.61 -5.01
CA ALA A 290 21.28 23.00 -5.79
C ALA A 290 20.49 24.18 -5.16
N GLY A 291 20.91 24.71 -4.02
CA GLY A 291 20.26 25.84 -3.33
C GLY A 291 19.12 25.45 -2.40
N ALA A 292 18.93 24.18 -2.08
CA ALA A 292 17.90 23.76 -1.12
C ALA A 292 18.24 24.20 0.31
N GLN A 293 17.22 24.67 1.02
CA GLN A 293 17.29 25.07 2.42
C GLN A 293 16.71 23.98 3.37
N SER A 294 15.94 23.04 2.83
CA SER A 294 15.35 21.94 3.57
C SER A 294 15.13 20.71 2.71
N LEU A 295 14.84 19.58 3.36
CA LEU A 295 14.60 18.31 2.71
C LEU A 295 13.16 17.85 2.92
N ILE A 296 12.59 17.16 1.93
CA ILE A 296 11.29 16.50 2.03
C ILE A 296 11.45 15.03 1.66
N THR A 297 10.85 14.15 2.46
CA THR A 297 10.83 12.71 2.18
C THR A 297 9.46 12.09 2.46
N THR A 298 9.30 10.82 2.14
CA THR A 298 8.06 10.07 2.40
C THR A 298 7.98 9.58 3.84
N ALA A 299 6.77 9.32 4.33
CA ALA A 299 6.55 8.70 5.64
C ALA A 299 7.20 7.29 5.74
N LYS A 300 7.24 6.54 4.63
CA LYS A 300 7.90 5.22 4.54
C LYS A 300 9.41 5.34 4.73
N ASP A 301 10.03 6.34 4.14
CA ASP A 301 11.48 6.58 4.29
C ASP A 301 11.83 7.14 5.65
N ALA A 302 11.00 8.01 6.21
CA ALA A 302 11.19 8.62 7.52
C ALA A 302 11.40 7.58 8.65
N VAL A 303 10.73 6.42 8.55
CA VAL A 303 10.92 5.30 9.49
C VAL A 303 12.38 4.86 9.58
N LYS A 304 13.08 4.83 8.43
CA LYS A 304 14.48 4.38 8.31
C LYS A 304 15.50 5.45 8.69
N LEU A 305 15.07 6.70 8.80
CA LEU A 305 15.96 7.84 9.00
C LEU A 305 16.12 8.24 10.48
N ARG A 306 15.36 7.63 11.39
CA ARG A 306 15.29 8.03 12.82
C ARG A 306 16.63 8.03 13.56
N SER A 307 17.57 7.15 13.17
CA SER A 307 18.89 7.05 13.78
C SER A 307 19.97 7.87 13.05
N LEU A 308 19.61 8.57 11.97
CA LEU A 308 20.55 9.32 11.14
C LEU A 308 20.46 10.83 11.45
N SER A 309 21.61 11.51 11.33
CA SER A 309 21.73 12.94 11.60
C SER A 309 21.72 13.76 10.31
N PHE A 310 20.90 14.80 10.30
CA PHE A 310 20.75 15.70 9.17
C PHE A 310 21.27 17.08 9.55
N SER A 311 22.08 17.72 8.68
CA SER A 311 22.53 19.10 8.84
C SER A 311 21.67 20.12 8.07
N LEU A 312 20.60 19.67 7.44
CA LEU A 312 19.49 20.49 6.94
C LEU A 312 18.21 20.10 7.68
N PRO A 313 17.28 21.04 7.92
CA PRO A 313 15.96 20.71 8.40
C PRO A 313 15.25 19.80 7.36
N TRP A 314 14.47 18.86 7.84
CA TRP A 314 13.71 17.97 6.98
C TRP A 314 12.29 17.74 7.50
N CYS A 315 11.37 17.46 6.60
CA CYS A 315 10.00 17.12 6.94
C CYS A 315 9.53 15.90 6.14
N VAL A 316 8.42 15.37 6.59
CA VAL A 316 7.74 14.23 5.97
C VAL A 316 6.53 14.75 5.21
N LEU A 317 6.43 14.36 3.94
CA LEU A 317 5.20 14.48 3.18
C LEU A 317 4.31 13.30 3.54
N GLU A 318 3.25 13.57 4.27
CA GLU A 318 2.21 12.58 4.53
C GLU A 318 1.18 12.60 3.41
N ILE A 319 0.62 11.45 3.10
CA ILE A 319 -0.39 11.30 2.07
C ILE A 319 -1.68 10.86 2.73
N GLU A 320 -2.73 11.62 2.50
CA GLU A 320 -4.09 11.29 2.89
C GLU A 320 -4.92 10.95 1.66
N ILE A 321 -5.84 10.01 1.81
CA ILE A 321 -6.78 9.63 0.77
C ILE A 321 -8.11 10.36 0.98
N SER A 322 -8.63 10.96 -0.08
CA SER A 322 -10.00 11.47 -0.15
C SER A 322 -10.78 10.65 -1.17
N ILE A 323 -11.90 10.09 -0.75
CA ILE A 323 -12.73 9.19 -1.58
C ILE A 323 -13.97 9.96 -2.03
N GLU A 324 -14.21 9.96 -3.32
CA GLU A 324 -15.45 10.49 -3.88
C GLU A 324 -16.64 9.64 -3.41
N ASN A 325 -17.72 10.28 -2.98
CA ASN A 325 -18.86 9.61 -2.37
C ASN A 325 -18.48 8.76 -1.13
N GLU A 326 -17.72 9.39 -0.22
CA GLU A 326 -17.18 8.76 0.98
C GLU A 326 -18.24 8.03 1.81
N ASP A 327 -19.43 8.58 1.94
CA ASP A 327 -20.52 7.99 2.72
C ASP A 327 -20.97 6.64 2.14
N ALA A 328 -21.07 6.52 0.82
CA ALA A 328 -21.41 5.26 0.17
C ALA A 328 -20.30 4.22 0.37
N PHE A 329 -19.03 4.63 0.28
CA PHE A 329 -17.91 3.73 0.55
C PHE A 329 -17.87 3.30 2.02
N ARG A 330 -18.10 4.23 2.95
CA ARG A 330 -18.21 3.96 4.39
C ARG A 330 -19.29 2.91 4.68
N GLN A 331 -20.48 3.04 4.07
CA GLN A 331 -21.55 2.05 4.24
C GLN A 331 -21.13 0.65 3.77
N ILE A 332 -20.42 0.53 2.65
CA ILE A 332 -19.91 -0.78 2.18
C ILE A 332 -18.96 -1.40 3.22
N VAL A 333 -18.08 -0.59 3.81
CA VAL A 333 -17.12 -1.03 4.83
C VAL A 333 -17.86 -1.46 6.11
N LEU A 334 -18.84 -0.67 6.56
CA LEU A 334 -19.53 -0.92 7.83
C LEU A 334 -20.55 -2.07 7.73
N ASN A 335 -21.13 -2.33 6.56
CA ASN A 335 -22.13 -3.39 6.37
C ASN A 335 -21.59 -4.81 6.60
N VAL A 336 -20.28 -5.01 6.70
CA VAL A 336 -19.68 -6.34 6.94
C VAL A 336 -19.26 -6.56 8.39
N LEU A 337 -19.44 -5.53 9.26
CA LEU A 337 -19.10 -5.58 10.68
C LEU A 337 -20.30 -6.10 11.51
#